data_9981efeea1d5b6e8d033f2196445c46f
#
_entry.id   9981efeea1d5b6e8d033f2196445c46f
#
_cell.length_a   1.000
_cell.length_b   1.000
_cell.length_c   1.000
_cell.angle_alpha   90.00
_cell.angle_beta   90.00
_cell.angle_gamma   90.00
#
_symmetry.space_group_name_H-M   'P 1'
#
loop_
_entity.id
_entity.type
_entity.pdbx_description
1 polymer ?
#
loop_
_entity_poly.entity_id
_entity_poly.type
_entity_poly.pdbx_seq_one_letter_code
_entity_poly.pdbx_strand_id
1 'polypeptide(L)'
;LPDGPGWFYPPTVIADVPTEARVCREEIFGPVAPVTSFATDDEALELANDTEFGLIAYAYTRDLDRALAVAEGLESGMVGLNAGVISNPAAPFGGVKASGFGREGGREGIEEYLEVKYVGIAH
;
A
#
# COMPACT_ATOMS: atom_id res chain seq x y z
N LEU A 1 13.48 -6.09 26.73
CA LEU A 1 12.03 -5.92 26.97
C LEU A 1 11.82 -5.45 28.41
N PRO A 2 10.78 -4.60 28.70
CA PRO A 2 10.45 -4.24 30.07
C PRO A 2 10.08 -5.49 30.88
N ASP A 3 10.60 -5.60 32.09
CA ASP A 3 10.15 -6.59 33.06
C ASP A 3 8.80 -6.11 33.64
N GLY A 4 7.75 -6.94 33.55
CA GLY A 4 6.45 -6.60 34.13
C GLY A 4 5.29 -7.26 33.40
N PRO A 5 4.05 -7.04 33.90
CA PRO A 5 2.86 -7.58 33.24
C PRO A 5 2.64 -6.86 31.91
N GLY A 6 2.42 -7.63 30.84
CA GLY A 6 2.14 -7.13 29.51
C GLY A 6 2.62 -8.08 28.41
N TRP A 7 2.20 -7.78 27.18
CA TRP A 7 2.54 -8.54 25.99
C TRP A 7 3.44 -7.67 25.10
N PHE A 8 4.76 -7.74 25.35
CA PHE A 8 5.73 -6.95 24.63
C PHE A 8 6.49 -7.82 23.64
N TYR A 9 6.63 -7.35 22.40
CA TYR A 9 7.44 -7.96 21.38
C TYR A 9 8.52 -6.96 20.91
N PRO A 10 9.81 -7.34 20.81
CA PRO A 10 10.86 -6.42 20.37
C PRO A 10 10.69 -6.08 18.87
N PRO A 11 11.03 -4.85 18.45
CA PRO A 11 11.18 -4.56 17.04
C PRO A 11 12.15 -5.54 16.40
N THR A 12 11.69 -6.22 15.34
CA THR A 12 12.42 -7.33 14.73
C THR A 12 12.53 -7.10 13.23
N VAL A 13 13.76 -7.23 12.69
CA VAL A 13 14.01 -7.26 11.25
C VAL A 13 14.42 -8.67 10.87
N ILE A 14 13.76 -9.23 9.86
CA ILE A 14 14.09 -10.53 9.29
C ILE A 14 14.65 -10.26 7.89
N ALA A 15 15.94 -10.56 7.68
CA ALA A 15 16.60 -10.37 6.39
C ALA A 15 16.52 -11.65 5.54
N ASP A 16 16.66 -11.46 4.22
CA ASP A 16 16.70 -12.53 3.23
C ASP A 16 15.50 -13.49 3.31
N VAL A 17 14.32 -12.92 3.51
CA VAL A 17 13.09 -13.71 3.66
C VAL A 17 12.70 -14.30 2.31
N PRO A 18 12.50 -15.62 2.21
CA PRO A 18 11.92 -16.22 1.01
C PRO A 18 10.51 -15.67 0.73
N THR A 19 10.21 -15.39 -0.53
CA THR A 19 8.94 -14.74 -0.93
C THR A 19 7.70 -15.59 -0.65
N GLU A 20 7.87 -16.92 -0.57
CA GLU A 20 6.82 -17.89 -0.20
C GLU A 20 6.57 -18.00 1.30
N ALA A 21 7.41 -17.36 2.13
CA ALA A 21 7.23 -17.41 3.57
C ALA A 21 5.91 -16.76 4.01
N ARG A 22 5.25 -17.33 4.99
CA ARG A 22 3.97 -16.82 5.53
C ARG A 22 4.04 -15.35 5.91
N VAL A 23 5.17 -14.89 6.44
CA VAL A 23 5.43 -13.51 6.82
C VAL A 23 5.38 -12.52 5.64
N CYS A 24 5.54 -13.00 4.41
CA CYS A 24 5.39 -12.22 3.18
C CYS A 24 3.96 -12.31 2.57
N ARG A 25 3.12 -13.20 3.09
CA ARG A 25 1.77 -13.46 2.56
C ARG A 25 0.66 -13.06 3.51
N GLU A 26 0.93 -13.12 4.81
CA GLU A 26 -0.04 -12.79 5.85
C GLU A 26 0.33 -11.45 6.48
N GLU A 27 -0.68 -10.64 6.79
CA GLU A 27 -0.45 -9.39 7.50
C GLU A 27 0.11 -9.65 8.89
N ILE A 28 1.27 -9.03 9.19
CA ILE A 28 1.86 -9.04 10.52
C ILE A 28 1.40 -7.78 11.24
N PHE A 29 0.46 -7.92 12.13
CA PHE A 29 0.02 -6.79 12.95
C PHE A 29 0.92 -6.61 14.18
N GLY A 30 2.20 -6.28 13.92
CA GLY A 30 3.23 -6.19 14.96
C GLY A 30 4.55 -5.61 14.46
N PRO A 31 5.53 -5.39 15.34
CA PRO A 31 6.77 -4.70 15.03
C PRO A 31 7.79 -5.63 14.34
N VAL A 32 7.41 -6.26 13.25
CA VAL A 32 8.26 -7.16 12.45
C VAL A 32 8.35 -6.65 11.03
N ALA A 33 9.56 -6.48 10.52
CA ALA A 33 9.85 -6.05 9.17
C ALA A 33 10.56 -7.18 8.40
N PRO A 34 9.87 -7.92 7.53
CA PRO A 34 10.50 -8.82 6.58
C PRO A 34 11.18 -8.01 5.46
N VAL A 35 12.40 -8.38 5.12
CA VAL A 35 13.19 -7.71 4.10
C VAL A 35 13.64 -8.75 3.06
N THR A 36 13.34 -8.45 1.81
CA THR A 36 13.76 -9.23 0.63
C THR A 36 14.58 -8.33 -0.27
N SER A 37 15.69 -8.83 -0.79
CA SER A 37 16.49 -8.12 -1.79
C SER A 37 16.01 -8.42 -3.20
N PHE A 38 16.26 -7.50 -4.13
CA PHE A 38 15.98 -7.64 -5.54
C PHE A 38 17.18 -7.14 -6.36
N ALA A 39 17.29 -7.59 -7.62
CA ALA A 39 18.40 -7.22 -8.50
C ALA A 39 18.01 -6.13 -9.52
N THR A 40 16.75 -6.02 -9.89
CA THR A 40 16.25 -5.06 -10.88
C THR A 40 14.97 -4.38 -10.42
N ASP A 41 14.66 -3.21 -11.00
CA ASP A 41 13.42 -2.49 -10.70
C ASP A 41 12.18 -3.29 -11.12
N ASP A 42 12.26 -4.06 -12.21
CA ASP A 42 11.16 -4.94 -12.65
C ASP A 42 10.90 -6.06 -11.64
N GLU A 43 11.95 -6.69 -11.12
CA GLU A 43 11.83 -7.69 -10.05
C GLU A 43 11.23 -7.08 -8.78
N ALA A 44 11.64 -5.86 -8.43
CA ALA A 44 11.07 -5.16 -7.27
C ALA A 44 9.57 -4.93 -7.43
N LEU A 45 9.10 -4.52 -8.62
CA LEU A 45 7.69 -4.33 -8.92
C LEU A 45 6.92 -5.65 -8.90
N GLU A 46 7.47 -6.71 -9.50
CA GLU A 46 6.87 -8.03 -9.49
C GLU A 46 6.67 -8.52 -8.05
N LEU A 47 7.71 -8.46 -7.23
CA LEU A 47 7.64 -8.86 -5.81
C LEU A 47 6.68 -7.99 -5.00
N ALA A 48 6.67 -6.68 -5.23
CA ALA A 48 5.78 -5.76 -4.51
C ALA A 48 4.31 -5.96 -4.87
N ASN A 49 4.01 -6.39 -6.10
CA ASN A 49 2.66 -6.63 -6.58
C ASN A 49 2.16 -8.06 -6.32
N ASP A 50 3.05 -9.00 -5.97
CA ASP A 50 2.71 -10.39 -5.64
C ASP A 50 2.08 -10.52 -4.25
N THR A 51 0.96 -9.82 -4.08
CA THR A 51 0.14 -9.83 -2.86
C THR A 51 -1.34 -9.62 -3.21
N GLU A 52 -2.22 -10.15 -2.39
CA GLU A 52 -3.66 -9.88 -2.52
C GLU A 52 -4.05 -8.48 -2.01
N PHE A 53 -3.19 -7.79 -1.29
CA PHE A 53 -3.42 -6.47 -0.72
C PHE A 53 -2.89 -5.35 -1.62
N GLY A 54 -3.47 -4.16 -1.49
CA GLY A 54 -3.05 -3.00 -2.27
C GLY A 54 -3.57 -1.69 -1.66
N LEU A 55 -3.30 -1.43 -0.37
CA LEU A 55 -3.71 -0.19 0.26
C LEU A 55 -2.72 0.93 -0.03
N ILE A 56 -1.48 0.76 0.39
CA ILE A 56 -0.45 1.76 0.30
C ILE A 56 0.92 1.12 0.07
N ALA A 57 1.72 1.73 -0.78
CA ALA A 57 3.11 1.39 -0.99
C ALA A 57 4.00 2.63 -0.80
N TYR A 58 5.23 2.42 -0.39
CA TYR A 58 6.23 3.47 -0.23
C TYR A 58 7.48 3.15 -1.03
N ALA A 59 7.98 4.11 -1.80
CA ALA A 59 9.21 3.97 -2.55
C ALA A 59 10.16 5.13 -2.27
N TYR A 60 11.45 4.82 -2.21
CA TYR A 60 12.50 5.80 -1.95
C TYR A 60 13.56 5.71 -3.05
N THR A 61 13.72 6.78 -3.79
CA THR A 61 14.74 6.93 -4.83
C THR A 61 15.08 8.39 -5.05
N ARG A 62 16.29 8.68 -5.56
CA ARG A 62 16.69 10.02 -6.00
C ARG A 62 16.52 10.23 -7.49
N ASP A 63 16.22 9.17 -8.22
CA ASP A 63 15.99 9.20 -9.66
C ASP A 63 14.51 9.45 -9.92
N LEU A 64 14.19 10.51 -10.65
CA LEU A 64 12.80 10.90 -10.92
C LEU A 64 12.10 9.95 -11.87
N ASP A 65 12.80 9.49 -12.92
CA ASP A 65 12.22 8.59 -13.91
C ASP A 65 11.87 7.24 -13.25
N ARG A 66 12.77 6.74 -12.40
CA ARG A 66 12.50 5.55 -11.58
C ARG A 66 11.34 5.77 -10.62
N ALA A 67 11.27 6.92 -9.96
CA ALA A 67 10.18 7.22 -9.03
C ALA A 67 8.82 7.15 -9.71
N LEU A 68 8.70 7.75 -10.90
CA LEU A 68 7.47 7.76 -11.68
C LEU A 68 7.12 6.36 -12.21
N ALA A 69 8.10 5.64 -12.77
CA ALA A 69 7.90 4.28 -13.26
C ALA A 69 7.43 3.32 -12.14
N VAL A 70 8.05 3.41 -10.96
CA VAL A 70 7.66 2.62 -9.80
C VAL A 70 6.26 3.00 -9.31
N ALA A 71 5.93 4.30 -9.26
CA ALA A 71 4.60 4.73 -8.84
C ALA A 71 3.49 4.25 -9.78
N GLU A 72 3.74 4.23 -11.09
CA GLU A 72 2.80 3.71 -12.08
C GLU A 72 2.70 2.17 -12.06
N GLY A 73 3.81 1.49 -11.78
CA GLY A 73 3.87 0.03 -11.78
C GLY A 73 3.33 -0.64 -10.51
N LEU A 74 3.24 0.09 -9.40
CA LEU A 74 2.73 -0.46 -8.13
C LEU A 74 1.20 -0.57 -8.14
N GLU A 75 0.70 -1.76 -7.85
CA GLU A 75 -0.74 -2.07 -7.75
C GLU A 75 -1.27 -1.77 -6.34
N SER A 76 -1.19 -0.51 -5.94
CA SER A 76 -1.72 -0.03 -4.67
C SER A 76 -2.58 1.22 -4.88
N GLY A 77 -3.56 1.44 -4.01
CA GLY A 77 -4.43 2.61 -4.09
C GLY A 77 -3.73 3.92 -3.78
N MET A 78 -2.62 3.85 -3.06
CA MET A 78 -1.81 5.01 -2.70
C MET A 78 -0.33 4.68 -2.80
N VAL A 79 0.48 5.64 -3.27
CA VAL A 79 1.94 5.50 -3.32
C VAL A 79 2.62 6.71 -2.69
N GLY A 80 3.44 6.47 -1.69
CA GLY A 80 4.31 7.50 -1.09
C GLY A 80 5.70 7.47 -1.72
N LEU A 81 6.08 8.55 -2.39
CA LEU A 81 7.41 8.72 -2.96
C LEU A 81 8.27 9.58 -2.03
N ASN A 82 9.37 9.01 -1.53
CA ASN A 82 10.29 9.68 -0.59
C ASN A 82 9.59 10.30 0.64
N ALA A 83 8.47 9.72 1.04
CA ALA A 83 7.65 10.16 2.16
C ALA A 83 7.27 8.95 3.02
N GLY A 84 7.30 9.10 4.33
CA GLY A 84 6.92 8.05 5.27
C GLY A 84 5.46 8.10 5.71
N VAL A 85 4.76 9.21 5.43
CA VAL A 85 3.33 9.40 5.72
C VAL A 85 2.73 10.23 4.59
N ILE A 86 1.64 9.76 4.00
CA ILE A 86 0.96 10.44 2.89
C ILE A 86 -0.54 10.67 3.13
N SER A 87 -1.03 10.41 4.34
CA SER A 87 -2.43 10.71 4.67
C SER A 87 -2.69 12.21 4.60
N ASN A 88 -3.65 12.60 3.76
CA ASN A 88 -4.05 13.98 3.55
C ASN A 88 -5.57 14.04 3.31
N PRO A 89 -6.33 14.84 4.09
CA PRO A 89 -7.79 14.94 3.89
C PRO A 89 -8.23 15.44 2.52
N ALA A 90 -7.35 16.14 1.80
CA ALA A 90 -7.64 16.65 0.45
C ALA A 90 -7.29 15.65 -0.67
N ALA A 91 -6.75 14.49 -0.33
CA ALA A 91 -6.40 13.44 -1.28
C ALA A 91 -7.25 12.18 -1.06
N PRO A 92 -7.55 11.41 -2.11
CA PRO A 92 -8.31 10.18 -1.98
C PRO A 92 -7.50 9.13 -1.20
N PHE A 93 -8.10 8.58 -0.15
CA PHE A 93 -7.55 7.51 0.67
C PHE A 93 -8.32 6.22 0.40
N GLY A 94 -7.64 5.16 0.03
CA GLY A 94 -8.25 3.84 -0.17
C GLY A 94 -7.37 2.90 -0.97
N GLY A 95 -7.72 1.64 -0.95
CA GLY A 95 -6.98 0.55 -1.56
C GLY A 95 -7.56 0.03 -2.86
N VAL A 96 -6.90 -0.97 -3.38
CA VAL A 96 -7.32 -1.85 -4.47
C VAL A 96 -7.16 -3.30 -4.02
N LYS A 97 -7.50 -4.26 -4.85
CA LYS A 97 -7.45 -5.69 -4.53
C LYS A 97 -8.26 -6.00 -3.25
N ALA A 98 -7.77 -6.90 -2.40
CA ALA A 98 -8.43 -7.25 -1.13
C ALA A 98 -8.39 -6.14 -0.07
N SER A 99 -7.65 -5.06 -0.28
CA SER A 99 -7.66 -3.90 0.61
C SER A 99 -8.93 -3.04 0.52
N GLY A 100 -9.85 -3.35 -0.38
CA GLY A 100 -11.20 -2.78 -0.42
C GLY A 100 -11.53 -1.98 -1.66
N PHE A 101 -12.70 -1.37 -1.64
CA PHE A 101 -13.28 -0.57 -2.73
C PHE A 101 -13.43 0.88 -2.29
N GLY A 102 -13.58 1.77 -3.29
CA GLY A 102 -13.90 3.16 -3.06
C GLY A 102 -12.75 3.99 -2.51
N ARG A 103 -13.07 5.23 -2.18
CA ARG A 103 -12.11 6.18 -1.61
C ARG A 103 -12.76 6.99 -0.50
N GLU A 104 -11.95 7.34 0.51
CA GLU A 104 -12.28 8.34 1.53
C GLU A 104 -11.49 9.62 1.26
N GLY A 105 -11.99 10.76 1.73
CA GLY A 105 -11.30 12.04 1.54
C GLY A 105 -11.24 12.50 0.08
N GLY A 106 -10.63 13.65 -0.14
CA GLY A 106 -10.60 14.27 -1.46
C GLY A 106 -11.99 14.56 -2.03
N ARG A 107 -12.03 14.85 -3.33
CA ARG A 107 -13.27 14.98 -4.09
C ARG A 107 -13.92 13.61 -4.32
N GLU A 108 -13.11 12.61 -4.52
CA GLU A 108 -13.51 11.25 -4.85
C GLU A 108 -14.30 10.61 -3.71
N GLY A 109 -13.97 10.94 -2.46
CA GLY A 109 -14.65 10.39 -1.29
C GLY A 109 -16.13 10.74 -1.20
N ILE A 110 -16.60 11.84 -1.82
CA ILE A 110 -18.03 12.16 -1.84
C ILE A 110 -18.80 11.33 -2.87
N GLU A 111 -18.11 10.85 -3.91
CA GLU A 111 -18.73 10.08 -5.00
C GLU A 111 -19.31 8.76 -4.49
N GLU A 112 -18.73 8.19 -3.43
CA GLU A 112 -19.21 6.97 -2.77
C GLU A 112 -20.60 7.12 -2.11
N TYR A 113 -21.06 8.35 -1.91
CA TYR A 113 -22.36 8.68 -1.31
C TYR A 113 -23.37 9.19 -2.33
N LEU A 114 -23.04 9.18 -3.62
CA LEU A 114 -23.86 9.71 -4.69
C LEU A 114 -24.41 8.60 -5.57
N GLU A 115 -25.67 8.76 -5.97
CA GLU A 115 -26.35 7.90 -6.95
C GLU A 115 -26.55 8.64 -8.27
N VAL A 116 -26.20 7.99 -9.38
CA VAL A 116 -26.40 8.55 -10.72
C VAL A 116 -27.75 8.10 -11.27
N LYS A 117 -28.64 9.07 -11.63
CA LYS A 117 -29.90 8.80 -12.25
C LYS A 117 -29.94 9.39 -13.67
N TYR A 118 -30.21 8.57 -14.64
CA TYR A 118 -30.55 9.01 -16.01
C TYR A 118 -32.06 9.28 -16.15
N VAL A 119 -32.41 10.43 -16.72
CA VAL A 119 -33.78 10.77 -17.06
C VAL A 119 -33.84 11.12 -18.55
N GLY A 120 -34.53 10.29 -19.34
CA GLY A 120 -34.82 10.57 -20.76
C GLY A 120 -36.24 11.13 -20.92
N ILE A 121 -36.38 12.24 -21.66
CA ILE A 121 -37.70 12.84 -21.99
C ILE A 121 -37.85 12.80 -23.51
N ALA A 122 -38.89 12.10 -23.99
CA ALA A 122 -39.30 12.13 -25.40
C ALA A 122 -40.24 13.31 -25.65
N HIS A 123 -40.07 13.95 -26.78
CA HIS A 123 -40.93 15.04 -27.28
C HIS A 123 -41.90 14.51 -28.32
#